data_dbcd6d00723a02307a30fe1ffdfe896e
#
_entry.id   dbcd6d00723a02307a30fe1ffdfe896e
#
_cell.length_a   1.000
_cell.length_b   1.000
_cell.length_c   1.000
_cell.angle_alpha   90.00
_cell.angle_beta   90.00
_cell.angle_gamma   90.00
#
_symmetry.space_group_name_H-M   'P 1'
#
loop_
_entity.id
_entity.type
_entity.pdbx_description
1 polymer ?
#
loop_
_entity_poly.entity_id
_entity_poly.type
_entity_poly.pdbx_seq_one_letter_code
_entity_poly.pdbx_strand_id
1 'polypeptide(L)'
;MKLLLRAGILTVATVIAACGGGGGSDGPSISPGEGGSNTDGGDSDTGQDSVVTVFRFGSLSGTNFNAGEIASNRTTLEAGQSATLTVSIIDQDGSLVTDDASVLFSSLCAGQGLAEFSSEIVDNTSGTISTTYTARGCDGDDEVTARTSLGGSSYSATVTLSTQPAPLGAISFVSASETQIGIKGSGALLEQATLSFKVTNAAGAPIPNQDVTFSLNNSVGGITISNTNDVTDASGIASTTVAAGTIATTVSVKAKAVQNGIETTAQ
;
A
#
# COMPACT_ATOMS: atom_id res chain seq x y z
N MET A 1 25.51 -13.78 30.45
CA MET A 1 26.10 -14.24 29.20
C MET A 1 25.71 -13.20 28.09
N LYS A 2 26.65 -12.31 27.72
CA LYS A 2 26.42 -11.19 26.78
C LYS A 2 26.50 -11.72 25.35
N LEU A 3 25.46 -11.60 24.57
CA LEU A 3 25.47 -11.91 23.14
C LEU A 3 25.62 -10.60 22.37
N LEU A 4 26.72 -10.50 21.64
CA LEU A 4 27.13 -9.35 20.81
C LEU A 4 26.38 -9.39 19.48
N LEU A 5 25.64 -8.33 19.21
CA LEU A 5 25.00 -8.07 17.93
C LEU A 5 26.05 -7.50 16.96
N ARG A 6 26.38 -8.21 15.88
CA ARG A 6 27.23 -7.73 14.79
C ARG A 6 26.38 -6.97 13.77
N ALA A 7 26.60 -5.65 13.70
CA ALA A 7 26.11 -4.82 12.62
C ALA A 7 26.99 -5.03 11.37
N GLY A 8 26.40 -5.53 10.30
CA GLY A 8 27.03 -5.60 8.98
C GLY A 8 26.84 -4.28 8.24
N ILE A 9 27.93 -3.54 8.04
CA ILE A 9 27.97 -2.34 7.21
C ILE A 9 28.10 -2.80 5.76
N LEU A 10 27.09 -2.53 4.94
CA LEU A 10 27.11 -2.72 3.50
C LEU A 10 27.67 -1.45 2.85
N THR A 11 28.92 -1.47 2.43
CA THR A 11 29.57 -0.39 1.66
C THR A 11 29.16 -0.50 0.21
N VAL A 12 28.40 0.47 -0.29
CA VAL A 12 28.11 0.66 -1.72
C VAL A 12 29.27 1.43 -2.33
N ALA A 13 30.04 0.78 -3.19
CA ALA A 13 31.09 1.39 -3.99
C ALA A 13 30.48 2.07 -5.22
N THR A 14 30.53 3.41 -5.24
CA THR A 14 30.18 4.23 -6.41
C THR A 14 31.37 4.24 -7.36
N VAL A 15 31.24 3.64 -8.53
CA VAL A 15 32.18 3.75 -9.62
C VAL A 15 31.88 5.00 -10.44
N ILE A 16 32.73 6.01 -10.32
CA ILE A 16 32.72 7.18 -11.20
C ILE A 16 33.62 6.86 -12.39
N ALA A 17 33.02 6.66 -13.55
CA ALA A 17 33.73 6.59 -14.82
C ALA A 17 33.95 8.01 -15.34
N ALA A 18 35.15 8.54 -15.15
CA ALA A 18 35.65 9.73 -15.82
C ALA A 18 36.13 9.35 -17.21
N CYS A 19 35.46 9.78 -18.26
CA CYS A 19 35.96 9.73 -19.62
C CYS A 19 36.66 11.06 -19.94
N GLY A 20 37.95 11.05 -19.80
CA GLY A 20 38.85 12.09 -20.31
C GLY A 20 39.18 11.78 -21.78
N GLY A 21 38.81 12.68 -22.68
CA GLY A 21 39.21 12.67 -24.06
C GLY A 21 40.02 13.93 -24.37
N GLY A 22 41.30 13.75 -24.58
CA GLY A 22 42.27 14.78 -24.85
C GLY A 22 42.21 15.37 -26.24
N GLY A 23 42.80 16.49 -26.31
CA GLY A 23 43.15 17.48 -27.24
C GLY A 23 43.52 17.09 -28.68
N GLY A 24 43.39 18.09 -29.50
CA GLY A 24 43.87 18.19 -30.84
C GLY A 24 43.71 19.62 -31.30
N SER A 25 44.71 20.41 -31.02
CA SER A 25 44.92 21.70 -31.66
C SER A 25 45.33 21.48 -33.12
N ASP A 26 44.70 22.17 -34.06
CA ASP A 26 45.32 22.73 -35.24
C ASP A 26 44.39 23.75 -35.84
N GLY A 27 44.77 25.00 -35.79
CA GLY A 27 44.12 26.09 -36.47
C GLY A 27 44.57 26.18 -37.91
N PRO A 28 43.76 26.65 -38.80
CA PRO A 28 44.23 27.30 -40.01
C PRO A 28 43.99 28.79 -39.97
N SER A 29 45.04 29.45 -40.38
CA SER A 29 45.20 30.85 -40.63
C SER A 29 44.17 31.42 -41.58
N ILE A 30 43.71 32.60 -41.23
CA ILE A 30 42.96 33.52 -42.08
C ILE A 30 43.86 34.15 -43.13
N SER A 31 43.43 34.08 -44.40
CA SER A 31 43.91 34.95 -45.44
C SER A 31 42.70 35.73 -46.01
N PRO A 32 42.81 37.05 -46.19
CA PRO A 32 41.73 37.82 -46.75
C PRO A 32 41.81 37.82 -48.30
N GLY A 33 40.69 37.54 -48.92
CA GLY A 33 40.58 37.59 -50.40
C GLY A 33 39.17 37.93 -50.81
N GLU A 34 39.11 39.07 -51.43
CA GLU A 34 38.03 39.78 -52.05
C GLU A 34 36.98 38.98 -52.85
N GLY A 35 35.73 39.47 -52.77
CA GLY A 35 34.89 39.78 -53.95
C GLY A 35 34.18 38.62 -54.63
N GLY A 36 32.89 38.54 -54.50
CA GLY A 36 32.04 37.74 -55.37
C GLY A 36 30.59 37.76 -54.93
N SER A 37 29.85 38.75 -55.43
CA SER A 37 28.39 38.77 -55.49
C SER A 37 27.92 37.57 -56.27
N ASN A 38 27.01 36.76 -55.69
CA ASN A 38 25.90 36.13 -56.42
C ASN A 38 24.81 35.61 -55.47
N THR A 39 23.67 36.14 -55.71
CA THR A 39 22.30 35.80 -55.47
C THR A 39 21.98 34.30 -55.34
N ASP A 40 20.95 34.10 -54.50
CA ASP A 40 19.97 33.03 -54.50
C ASP A 40 20.32 31.69 -53.81
N GLY A 41 19.61 31.47 -52.77
CA GLY A 41 19.45 30.21 -52.07
C GLY A 41 18.84 30.45 -50.70
N GLY A 42 17.54 30.71 -50.70
CA GLY A 42 16.78 30.78 -49.45
C GLY A 42 16.85 29.45 -48.72
N ASP A 43 17.78 29.37 -47.80
CA ASP A 43 17.74 28.35 -46.76
C ASP A 43 16.75 28.86 -45.69
N SER A 44 15.52 28.45 -45.87
CA SER A 44 14.50 28.55 -44.81
C SER A 44 14.95 27.53 -43.76
N ASP A 45 15.88 27.93 -42.92
CA ASP A 45 16.04 27.31 -41.61
C ASP A 45 14.72 27.60 -40.86
N THR A 46 13.71 26.76 -41.13
CA THR A 46 12.59 26.61 -40.25
C THR A 46 13.14 25.97 -38.99
N GLY A 47 13.71 26.82 -38.13
CA GLY A 47 13.90 26.47 -36.75
C GLY A 47 12.57 25.90 -36.25
N GLN A 48 12.47 24.58 -36.20
CA GLN A 48 11.44 23.92 -35.43
C GLN A 48 11.68 24.38 -34.00
N ASP A 49 11.00 25.47 -33.67
CA ASP A 49 10.82 25.86 -32.29
C ASP A 49 10.15 24.65 -31.65
N SER A 50 10.95 23.81 -30.97
CA SER A 50 10.43 22.68 -30.25
C SER A 50 9.57 23.26 -29.15
N VAL A 51 8.27 23.35 -29.41
CA VAL A 51 7.29 23.75 -28.40
C VAL A 51 7.42 22.75 -27.27
N VAL A 52 8.15 23.13 -26.23
CA VAL A 52 8.23 22.36 -25.01
C VAL A 52 6.84 22.41 -24.36
N THR A 53 6.05 21.38 -24.59
CA THR A 53 4.75 21.24 -23.92
C THR A 53 4.99 21.05 -22.43
N VAL A 54 4.61 22.04 -21.64
CA VAL A 54 4.70 21.97 -20.18
C VAL A 54 3.43 21.35 -19.64
N PHE A 55 3.56 20.17 -19.06
CA PHE A 55 2.46 19.48 -18.39
C PHE A 55 2.41 19.84 -16.91
N ARG A 56 1.23 19.82 -16.33
CA ARG A 56 0.98 19.98 -14.89
C ARG A 56 0.13 18.81 -14.41
N PHE A 57 0.50 18.24 -13.26
CA PHE A 57 -0.13 17.07 -12.67
C PHE A 57 -0.59 17.40 -11.25
N GLY A 58 -1.88 17.15 -10.94
CA GLY A 58 -2.44 17.49 -9.65
C GLY A 58 -3.97 17.39 -9.62
N SER A 59 -4.59 18.00 -8.62
CA SER A 59 -6.04 18.04 -8.48
C SER A 59 -6.66 19.22 -9.28
N LEU A 60 -7.81 18.97 -9.90
CA LEU A 60 -8.58 19.98 -10.62
C LEU A 60 -10.01 20.05 -10.05
N SER A 61 -10.41 21.22 -9.55
CA SER A 61 -11.76 21.48 -9.07
C SER A 61 -12.34 22.72 -9.76
N GLY A 62 -13.23 22.49 -10.72
CA GLY A 62 -13.70 23.54 -11.61
C GLY A 62 -12.54 24.10 -12.43
N THR A 63 -12.19 25.39 -12.22
CA THR A 63 -11.05 26.05 -12.86
C THR A 63 -9.81 26.11 -11.97
N ASN A 64 -9.90 25.67 -10.72
CA ASN A 64 -8.80 25.72 -9.76
C ASN A 64 -7.96 24.44 -9.89
N PHE A 65 -6.67 24.62 -10.20
CA PHE A 65 -5.71 23.54 -10.31
C PHE A 65 -4.65 23.66 -9.19
N ASN A 66 -4.50 22.56 -8.40
CA ASN A 66 -3.47 22.45 -7.38
C ASN A 66 -2.43 21.40 -7.82
N ALA A 67 -1.25 21.88 -8.20
CA ALA A 67 -0.17 21.01 -8.63
C ALA A 67 0.35 20.17 -7.47
N GLY A 68 0.63 18.88 -7.74
CA GLY A 68 1.19 17.96 -6.75
C GLY A 68 0.20 17.48 -5.67
N GLU A 69 -1.11 17.74 -5.83
CA GLU A 69 -2.15 17.32 -4.91
C GLU A 69 -3.08 16.29 -5.55
N ILE A 70 -3.50 15.27 -4.84
CA ILE A 70 -4.57 14.34 -5.22
C ILE A 70 -5.88 14.84 -4.59
N ALA A 71 -6.92 15.04 -5.40
CA ALA A 71 -8.25 15.29 -4.86
C ALA A 71 -8.81 14.00 -4.23
N SER A 72 -9.41 14.14 -3.04
CA SER A 72 -10.12 13.06 -2.37
C SER A 72 -11.49 13.52 -1.92
N ASN A 73 -12.50 12.69 -2.08
CA ASN A 73 -13.84 12.96 -1.56
C ASN A 73 -13.96 12.78 -0.04
N ARG A 74 -12.94 12.13 0.58
CA ARG A 74 -12.80 11.94 2.05
C ARG A 74 -11.33 11.90 2.41
N THR A 75 -10.99 12.46 3.55
CA THR A 75 -9.62 12.41 4.11
C THR A 75 -9.55 11.59 5.40
N THR A 76 -10.69 11.20 5.98
CA THR A 76 -10.76 10.32 7.15
C THR A 76 -11.57 9.08 6.80
N LEU A 77 -11.02 7.90 7.10
CA LEU A 77 -11.58 6.60 6.78
C LEU A 77 -11.48 5.65 7.98
N GLU A 78 -12.56 4.94 8.26
CA GLU A 78 -12.54 3.75 9.12
C GLU A 78 -12.22 2.51 8.27
N ALA A 79 -11.79 1.43 8.91
CA ALA A 79 -11.58 0.16 8.21
C ALA A 79 -12.86 -0.29 7.49
N GLY A 80 -12.73 -0.65 6.21
CA GLY A 80 -13.83 -0.99 5.31
C GLY A 80 -14.45 0.20 4.57
N GLN A 81 -14.08 1.43 4.90
CA GLN A 81 -14.52 2.61 4.16
C GLN A 81 -13.59 2.90 2.99
N SER A 82 -14.13 3.60 1.99
CA SER A 82 -13.41 3.92 0.76
C SER A 82 -13.43 5.41 0.46
N ALA A 83 -12.37 5.89 -0.18
CA ALA A 83 -12.24 7.23 -0.75
C ALA A 83 -11.98 7.14 -2.25
N THR A 84 -12.61 8.01 -3.03
CA THR A 84 -12.27 8.20 -4.44
C THR A 84 -11.15 9.23 -4.54
N LEU A 85 -10.06 8.83 -5.16
CA LEU A 85 -8.87 9.65 -5.41
C LEU A 85 -8.85 10.04 -6.89
N THR A 86 -8.61 11.32 -7.16
CA THR A 86 -8.63 11.84 -8.52
C THR A 86 -7.45 12.77 -8.74
N VAL A 87 -6.77 12.60 -9.87
CA VAL A 87 -5.73 13.50 -10.38
C VAL A 87 -6.06 13.91 -11.79
N SER A 88 -5.56 15.05 -12.22
CA SER A 88 -5.73 15.57 -13.58
C SER A 88 -4.37 15.93 -14.17
N ILE A 89 -4.28 15.78 -15.49
CA ILE A 89 -3.15 16.23 -16.30
C ILE A 89 -3.65 17.39 -17.14
N ILE A 90 -3.03 18.56 -17.01
CA ILE A 90 -3.34 19.73 -17.81
C ILE A 90 -2.10 20.27 -18.51
N ASP A 91 -2.30 20.93 -19.63
CA ASP A 91 -1.27 21.68 -20.35
C ASP A 91 -1.05 23.08 -19.74
N GLN A 92 -0.20 23.86 -20.37
CA GLN A 92 0.09 25.24 -19.96
C GLN A 92 -1.13 26.17 -20.03
N ASP A 93 -2.11 25.88 -20.89
CA ASP A 93 -3.32 26.65 -21.10
C ASP A 93 -4.46 26.23 -20.16
N GLY A 94 -4.23 25.19 -19.34
CA GLY A 94 -5.19 24.65 -18.40
C GLY A 94 -6.18 23.65 -19.01
N SER A 95 -5.95 23.22 -20.26
CA SER A 95 -6.77 22.20 -20.91
C SER A 95 -6.34 20.79 -20.49
N LEU A 96 -7.32 19.88 -20.36
CA LEU A 96 -7.06 18.48 -20.04
C LEU A 96 -6.28 17.80 -21.17
N VAL A 97 -5.23 17.07 -20.80
CA VAL A 97 -4.36 16.31 -21.69
C VAL A 97 -4.80 14.86 -21.73
N THR A 98 -5.11 14.37 -22.93
CA THR A 98 -5.56 12.99 -23.16
C THR A 98 -4.49 12.09 -23.77
N ASP A 99 -3.23 12.55 -23.78
CA ASP A 99 -2.09 11.77 -24.29
C ASP A 99 -1.94 10.46 -23.48
N ASP A 100 -1.47 9.42 -24.16
CA ASP A 100 -1.23 8.12 -23.54
C ASP A 100 -0.25 8.24 -22.38
N ALA A 101 -0.76 8.01 -21.18
CA ALA A 101 0.00 7.98 -19.95
C ALA A 101 -0.67 7.06 -18.95
N SER A 102 0.12 6.37 -18.13
CA SER A 102 -0.40 5.58 -17.01
C SER A 102 -0.05 6.30 -15.72
N VAL A 103 -0.98 6.31 -14.78
CA VAL A 103 -0.79 6.83 -13.42
C VAL A 103 -0.72 5.65 -12.45
N LEU A 104 0.40 5.56 -11.72
CA LEU A 104 0.60 4.58 -10.66
C LEU A 104 0.23 5.21 -9.31
N PHE A 105 -0.73 4.61 -8.61
CA PHE A 105 -1.10 4.93 -7.23
C PHE A 105 -0.41 3.96 -6.27
N SER A 106 0.13 4.48 -5.18
CA SER A 106 0.80 3.69 -4.16
C SER A 106 0.69 4.34 -2.79
N SER A 107 0.72 3.53 -1.73
CA SER A 107 0.85 3.97 -0.34
C SER A 107 1.55 2.92 0.51
N LEU A 108 1.98 3.31 1.72
CA LEU A 108 2.60 2.37 2.66
C LEU A 108 1.60 1.29 3.09
N CYS A 109 0.37 1.68 3.44
CA CYS A 109 -0.66 0.76 3.89
C CYS A 109 -1.08 -0.22 2.79
N ALA A 110 -1.18 0.21 1.53
CA ALA A 110 -1.46 -0.68 0.41
C ALA A 110 -0.32 -1.70 0.20
N GLY A 111 0.94 -1.27 0.27
CA GLY A 111 2.10 -2.16 0.20
C GLY A 111 2.18 -3.20 1.32
N GLN A 112 1.54 -2.96 2.46
CA GLN A 112 1.44 -3.89 3.59
C GLN A 112 0.16 -4.74 3.57
N GLY A 113 -0.75 -4.55 2.59
CA GLY A 113 -2.05 -5.21 2.54
C GLY A 113 -3.09 -4.67 3.52
N LEU A 114 -2.81 -3.51 4.14
CA LEU A 114 -3.68 -2.81 5.10
C LEU A 114 -4.60 -1.79 4.42
N ALA A 115 -4.44 -1.61 3.11
CA ALA A 115 -5.32 -0.88 2.22
C ALA A 115 -5.30 -1.50 0.83
N GLU A 116 -6.21 -1.09 -0.03
CA GLU A 116 -6.32 -1.60 -1.40
C GLU A 116 -6.77 -0.49 -2.33
N PHE A 117 -6.17 -0.44 -3.53
CA PHE A 117 -6.68 0.36 -4.64
C PHE A 117 -7.54 -0.51 -5.55
N SER A 118 -8.65 0.03 -6.08
CA SER A 118 -9.45 -0.66 -7.10
C SER A 118 -8.62 -0.95 -8.37
N SER A 119 -7.66 -0.07 -8.67
CA SER A 119 -6.59 -0.26 -9.64
C SER A 119 -5.39 0.57 -9.19
N GLU A 120 -4.22 -0.06 -9.09
CA GLU A 120 -2.97 0.64 -8.78
C GLU A 120 -2.44 1.41 -9.99
N ILE A 121 -2.68 0.89 -11.20
CA ILE A 121 -2.30 1.55 -12.46
C ILE A 121 -3.56 1.87 -13.22
N VAL A 122 -3.74 3.12 -13.58
CA VAL A 122 -4.88 3.62 -14.36
C VAL A 122 -4.38 4.39 -15.56
N ASP A 123 -4.83 3.98 -16.75
CA ASP A 123 -4.47 4.67 -17.99
C ASP A 123 -5.26 5.96 -18.15
N ASN A 124 -4.57 6.99 -18.64
CA ASN A 124 -5.18 8.26 -18.97
C ASN A 124 -5.95 8.14 -20.30
N THR A 125 -7.24 8.49 -20.27
CA THR A 125 -8.10 8.51 -21.46
C THR A 125 -8.87 9.83 -21.62
N SER A 126 -8.85 10.67 -20.58
CA SER A 126 -9.68 11.87 -20.52
C SER A 126 -9.00 13.09 -19.90
N GLY A 127 -7.73 12.95 -19.49
CA GLY A 127 -7.01 13.96 -18.72
C GLY A 127 -7.37 13.98 -17.24
N THR A 128 -8.36 13.15 -16.81
CA THR A 128 -8.74 12.97 -15.41
C THR A 128 -8.72 11.49 -15.07
N ILE A 129 -7.94 11.12 -14.07
CA ILE A 129 -7.65 9.73 -13.69
C ILE A 129 -8.13 9.52 -12.26
N SER A 130 -8.90 8.45 -12.02
CA SER A 130 -9.44 8.15 -10.71
C SER A 130 -9.23 6.69 -10.32
N THR A 131 -8.98 6.47 -9.03
CA THR A 131 -9.00 5.15 -8.39
C THR A 131 -9.75 5.23 -7.07
N THR A 132 -10.15 4.08 -6.54
CA THR A 132 -10.77 3.99 -5.21
C THR A 132 -9.77 3.36 -4.24
N TYR A 133 -9.46 4.08 -3.17
CA TYR A 133 -8.70 3.58 -2.02
C TYR A 133 -9.68 3.02 -0.98
N THR A 134 -9.46 1.80 -0.50
CA THR A 134 -10.24 1.15 0.56
C THR A 134 -9.33 0.83 1.74
N ALA A 135 -9.62 1.40 2.91
CA ALA A 135 -8.91 1.10 4.14
C ALA A 135 -9.27 -0.31 4.64
N ARG A 136 -8.25 -1.14 4.97
CA ARG A 136 -8.44 -2.54 5.42
C ARG A 136 -7.88 -2.80 6.81
N GLY A 137 -7.53 -1.77 7.56
CA GLY A 137 -6.98 -1.91 8.91
C GLY A 137 -5.68 -1.14 9.13
N CYS A 138 -5.33 -0.25 8.21
CA CYS A 138 -4.30 0.73 8.48
C CYS A 138 -4.76 1.64 9.62
N ASP A 139 -3.86 2.01 10.51
CA ASP A 139 -4.10 2.92 11.64
C ASP A 139 -3.13 4.11 11.55
N GLY A 140 -3.69 5.32 11.58
CA GLY A 140 -2.94 6.55 11.44
C GLY A 140 -2.97 7.14 10.03
N ASP A 141 -2.01 8.01 9.74
CA ASP A 141 -1.95 8.72 8.46
C ASP A 141 -1.22 7.88 7.41
N ASP A 142 -1.88 7.68 6.27
CA ASP A 142 -1.34 7.02 5.08
C ASP A 142 -1.20 8.04 3.95
N GLU A 143 0.04 8.31 3.53
CA GLU A 143 0.30 9.17 2.38
C GLU A 143 0.17 8.37 1.09
N VAL A 144 -0.86 8.70 0.30
CA VAL A 144 -1.03 8.16 -1.05
C VAL A 144 -0.27 9.03 -2.04
N THR A 145 0.52 8.38 -2.89
CA THR A 145 1.25 9.02 -3.99
C THR A 145 0.72 8.52 -5.32
N ALA A 146 0.43 9.45 -6.23
CA ALA A 146 0.18 9.19 -7.65
C ALA A 146 1.39 9.64 -8.47
N ARG A 147 1.87 8.81 -9.41
CA ARG A 147 3.04 9.09 -10.26
C ARG A 147 2.73 8.80 -11.71
N THR A 148 3.26 9.65 -12.60
CA THR A 148 3.18 9.47 -14.05
C THR A 148 4.43 10.02 -14.73
N SER A 149 4.61 9.66 -16.00
CA SER A 149 5.68 10.21 -16.86
C SER A 149 5.06 10.71 -18.17
N LEU A 150 5.35 11.94 -18.54
CA LEU A 150 4.84 12.63 -19.73
C LEU A 150 5.94 13.47 -20.35
N GLY A 151 6.08 13.43 -21.69
CA GLY A 151 7.08 14.23 -22.39
C GLY A 151 8.51 14.01 -21.87
N GLY A 152 8.85 12.82 -21.35
CA GLY A 152 10.16 12.51 -20.77
C GLY A 152 10.38 13.04 -19.36
N SER A 153 9.40 13.68 -18.74
CA SER A 153 9.45 14.17 -17.36
C SER A 153 8.56 13.36 -16.43
N SER A 154 8.98 13.19 -15.18
CA SER A 154 8.21 12.49 -14.15
C SER A 154 7.45 13.50 -13.28
N TYR A 155 6.21 13.17 -12.97
CA TYR A 155 5.30 13.99 -12.14
C TYR A 155 4.79 13.16 -10.97
N SER A 156 4.53 13.84 -9.85
CA SER A 156 3.93 13.22 -8.67
C SER A 156 2.91 14.14 -8.01
N ALA A 157 1.91 13.52 -7.38
CA ALA A 157 0.91 14.18 -6.54
C ALA A 157 0.67 13.32 -5.31
N THR A 158 0.28 13.95 -4.19
CA THR A 158 0.05 13.27 -2.91
C THR A 158 -1.25 13.70 -2.25
N VAL A 159 -1.76 12.84 -1.36
CA VAL A 159 -2.81 13.15 -0.39
C VAL A 159 -2.57 12.32 0.86
N THR A 160 -2.81 12.90 2.02
CA THR A 160 -2.79 12.17 3.28
C THR A 160 -4.21 11.74 3.63
N LEU A 161 -4.41 10.45 3.87
CA LEU A 161 -5.64 9.85 4.36
C LEU A 161 -5.44 9.43 5.82
N SER A 162 -6.22 10.00 6.75
CA SER A 162 -6.21 9.58 8.14
C SER A 162 -7.11 8.36 8.28
N THR A 163 -6.52 7.20 8.56
CA THR A 163 -7.23 5.94 8.69
C THR A 163 -7.38 5.59 10.17
N GLN A 164 -8.56 5.10 10.53
CA GLN A 164 -8.89 4.70 11.89
C GLN A 164 -9.29 3.22 11.91
N PRO A 165 -8.89 2.46 12.94
CA PRO A 165 -9.37 1.11 13.10
C PRO A 165 -10.88 1.14 13.32
N ALA A 166 -11.60 0.19 12.70
CA ALA A 166 -13.04 0.09 12.89
C ALA A 166 -13.37 -0.17 14.37
N PRO A 167 -14.38 0.48 14.95
CA PRO A 167 -14.72 0.26 16.35
C PRO A 167 -15.14 -1.21 16.58
N LEU A 168 -14.58 -1.81 17.64
CA LEU A 168 -14.83 -3.19 18.01
C LEU A 168 -16.32 -3.40 18.31
N GLY A 169 -16.95 -4.36 17.62
CA GLY A 169 -18.36 -4.75 17.84
C GLY A 169 -18.46 -6.08 18.59
N ALA A 170 -18.21 -7.18 17.91
CA ALA A 170 -18.38 -8.52 18.46
C ALA A 170 -17.26 -9.48 18.06
N ILE A 171 -17.04 -10.46 18.91
CA ILE A 171 -16.32 -11.68 18.56
C ILE A 171 -17.29 -12.86 18.61
N SER A 172 -17.19 -13.78 17.64
CA SER A 172 -18.04 -14.96 17.57
C SER A 172 -17.24 -16.20 17.19
N PHE A 173 -17.63 -17.36 17.71
CA PHE A 173 -17.12 -18.65 17.26
C PHE A 173 -17.61 -18.92 15.84
N VAL A 174 -16.70 -19.40 14.97
CA VAL A 174 -17.01 -19.72 13.56
C VAL A 174 -17.02 -21.23 13.33
N SER A 175 -15.93 -21.90 13.70
CA SER A 175 -15.77 -23.32 13.43
C SER A 175 -14.74 -23.98 14.34
N ALA A 176 -14.88 -25.28 14.49
CA ALA A 176 -13.83 -26.17 14.99
C ALA A 176 -13.54 -27.22 13.93
N SER A 177 -12.26 -27.57 13.74
CA SER A 177 -11.88 -28.67 12.83
C SER A 177 -12.43 -30.02 13.30
N GLU A 178 -12.53 -30.19 14.62
CA GLU A 178 -13.08 -31.36 15.30
C GLU A 178 -13.95 -30.91 16.48
N THR A 179 -15.11 -31.48 16.62
CA THR A 179 -16.02 -31.26 17.77
C THR A 179 -15.72 -32.20 18.94
N GLN A 180 -14.99 -33.29 18.67
CA GLN A 180 -14.53 -34.25 19.64
C GLN A 180 -13.10 -34.70 19.33
N ILE A 181 -12.21 -34.57 20.29
CA ILE A 181 -10.81 -35.02 20.17
C ILE A 181 -10.56 -36.19 21.14
N GLY A 182 -9.65 -37.09 20.75
CA GLY A 182 -9.21 -38.20 21.57
C GLY A 182 -8.32 -37.73 22.73
N ILE A 183 -8.28 -38.52 23.82
CA ILE A 183 -7.30 -38.27 24.86
C ILE A 183 -5.89 -38.58 24.34
N LYS A 184 -4.90 -37.89 24.87
CA LYS A 184 -3.49 -38.02 24.47
C LYS A 184 -3.01 -39.48 24.57
N GLY A 185 -2.47 -40.01 23.44
CA GLY A 185 -1.94 -41.36 23.33
C GLY A 185 -3.00 -42.44 23.08
N SER A 186 -4.28 -42.08 22.85
CA SER A 186 -5.33 -43.10 22.56
C SER A 186 -5.29 -43.64 21.13
N GLY A 187 -4.85 -42.83 20.17
CA GLY A 187 -4.74 -43.21 18.75
C GLY A 187 -6.07 -43.46 18.04
N ALA A 188 -7.21 -43.31 18.73
CA ALA A 188 -8.54 -43.59 18.17
C ALA A 188 -9.17 -42.39 17.43
N LEU A 189 -8.87 -41.18 17.84
CA LEU A 189 -9.32 -39.91 17.29
C LEU A 189 -8.15 -38.94 17.19
N LEU A 190 -8.32 -37.85 16.43
CA LEU A 190 -7.36 -36.74 16.43
C LEU A 190 -7.24 -36.18 17.86
N GLU A 191 -6.03 -35.83 18.26
CA GLU A 191 -5.70 -35.34 19.60
C GLU A 191 -5.68 -33.80 19.66
N GLN A 192 -6.03 -33.14 18.54
CA GLN A 192 -6.02 -31.70 18.41
C GLN A 192 -7.23 -31.22 17.60
N ALA A 193 -7.71 -30.03 17.93
CA ALA A 193 -8.72 -29.31 17.16
C ALA A 193 -8.33 -27.85 17.02
N THR A 194 -8.45 -27.30 15.81
CA THR A 194 -8.31 -25.88 15.54
C THR A 194 -9.66 -25.19 15.64
N LEU A 195 -9.73 -24.13 16.45
CA LEU A 195 -10.91 -23.31 16.62
C LEU A 195 -10.69 -21.95 15.97
N SER A 196 -11.68 -21.48 15.22
CA SER A 196 -11.65 -20.18 14.54
C SER A 196 -12.73 -19.27 15.12
N PHE A 197 -12.36 -18.01 15.33
CA PHE A 197 -13.22 -16.96 15.84
C PHE A 197 -13.19 -15.78 14.89
N LYS A 198 -14.30 -15.08 14.72
CA LYS A 198 -14.44 -13.90 13.88
C LYS A 198 -14.69 -12.67 14.71
N VAL A 199 -13.89 -11.63 14.47
CA VAL A 199 -14.06 -10.29 15.04
C VAL A 199 -14.73 -9.39 14.00
N THR A 200 -15.77 -8.69 14.41
CA THR A 200 -16.53 -7.77 13.56
C THR A 200 -16.72 -6.42 14.26
N ASN A 201 -16.91 -5.39 13.46
CA ASN A 201 -17.35 -4.08 13.96
C ASN A 201 -18.85 -4.07 14.28
N ALA A 202 -19.36 -2.94 14.77
CA ALA A 202 -20.77 -2.79 15.12
C ALA A 202 -21.73 -2.95 13.92
N ALA A 203 -21.26 -2.77 12.68
CA ALA A 203 -22.01 -2.99 11.45
C ALA A 203 -21.91 -4.45 10.93
N GLY A 204 -21.19 -5.33 11.63
CA GLY A 204 -20.98 -6.73 11.24
C GLY A 204 -19.89 -6.96 10.20
N ALA A 205 -19.16 -5.90 9.77
CA ALA A 205 -18.02 -6.05 8.87
C ALA A 205 -16.79 -6.62 9.62
N PRO A 206 -15.95 -7.45 8.98
CA PRO A 206 -14.78 -8.02 9.60
C PRO A 206 -13.76 -6.93 9.98
N ILE A 207 -13.08 -7.11 11.11
CA ILE A 207 -11.96 -6.27 11.54
C ILE A 207 -10.67 -7.06 11.34
N PRO A 208 -9.81 -6.70 10.37
CA PRO A 208 -8.49 -7.28 10.22
C PRO A 208 -7.49 -6.68 11.23
N ASN A 209 -6.37 -7.37 11.44
CA ASN A 209 -5.26 -6.95 12.31
C ASN A 209 -5.65 -6.65 13.76
N GLN A 210 -6.74 -7.26 14.26
CA GLN A 210 -7.18 -7.17 15.65
C GLN A 210 -6.52 -8.27 16.49
N ASP A 211 -5.88 -7.90 17.58
CA ASP A 211 -5.35 -8.86 18.55
C ASP A 211 -6.49 -9.61 19.25
N VAL A 212 -6.37 -10.93 19.29
CA VAL A 212 -7.28 -11.84 20.00
C VAL A 212 -6.48 -12.70 20.97
N THR A 213 -6.91 -12.74 22.22
CA THR A 213 -6.33 -13.61 23.25
C THR A 213 -7.23 -14.79 23.51
N PHE A 214 -6.62 -15.97 23.69
CA PHE A 214 -7.32 -17.21 23.95
C PHE A 214 -6.98 -17.75 25.34
N SER A 215 -7.98 -18.31 26.03
CA SER A 215 -7.80 -18.97 27.32
C SER A 215 -8.71 -20.19 27.46
N LEU A 216 -8.25 -21.18 28.21
CA LEU A 216 -9.05 -22.35 28.58
C LEU A 216 -9.83 -22.07 29.85
N ASN A 217 -11.03 -22.63 29.96
CA ASN A 217 -11.80 -22.63 31.19
C ASN A 217 -11.22 -23.59 32.26
N ASN A 218 -10.50 -24.64 31.82
CA ASN A 218 -9.77 -25.58 32.69
C ASN A 218 -8.60 -26.21 31.92
N SER A 219 -7.66 -26.80 32.66
CA SER A 219 -6.47 -27.54 32.16
C SER A 219 -6.39 -28.94 32.68
N VAL A 220 -7.52 -29.55 33.04
CA VAL A 220 -7.58 -30.91 33.61
C VAL A 220 -6.97 -31.90 32.64
N GLY A 221 -6.13 -32.82 33.18
CA GLY A 221 -5.42 -33.80 32.36
C GLY A 221 -4.31 -33.27 31.50
N GLY A 222 -3.94 -31.99 31.64
CA GLY A 222 -2.88 -31.37 30.82
C GLY A 222 -3.34 -30.92 29.44
N ILE A 223 -4.61 -30.55 29.27
CA ILE A 223 -5.10 -29.88 28.07
C ILE A 223 -4.37 -28.54 27.88
N THR A 224 -3.95 -28.24 26.66
CA THR A 224 -3.23 -27.02 26.31
C THR A 224 -3.80 -26.36 25.08
N ILE A 225 -3.52 -25.05 24.91
CA ILE A 225 -3.69 -24.34 23.66
C ILE A 225 -2.30 -23.99 23.10
N SER A 226 -2.13 -24.06 21.78
CA SER A 226 -0.83 -23.87 21.12
C SER A 226 -0.40 -22.41 21.15
N ASN A 227 -1.34 -21.50 20.90
CA ASN A 227 -1.13 -20.06 20.92
C ASN A 227 -2.23 -19.40 21.75
N THR A 228 -1.80 -18.60 22.71
CA THR A 228 -2.69 -17.80 23.56
C THR A 228 -3.04 -16.47 22.93
N ASN A 229 -2.40 -16.09 21.83
CA ASN A 229 -2.65 -14.86 21.08
C ASN A 229 -2.58 -15.15 19.58
N ASP A 230 -3.42 -14.48 18.83
CA ASP A 230 -3.41 -14.45 17.37
C ASP A 230 -3.93 -13.10 16.89
N VAL A 231 -3.69 -12.77 15.62
CA VAL A 231 -4.13 -11.54 14.98
C VAL A 231 -5.10 -11.89 13.86
N THR A 232 -6.22 -11.19 13.79
CA THR A 232 -7.22 -11.47 12.74
C THR A 232 -6.67 -11.21 11.33
N ASP A 233 -7.01 -12.10 10.41
CA ASP A 233 -6.73 -11.96 8.97
C ASP A 233 -7.66 -10.94 8.29
N ALA A 234 -7.55 -10.79 6.96
CA ALA A 234 -8.39 -9.88 6.16
C ALA A 234 -9.91 -10.19 6.25
N SER A 235 -10.28 -11.42 6.66
CA SER A 235 -11.67 -11.86 6.89
C SER A 235 -12.12 -11.66 8.33
N GLY A 236 -11.26 -11.09 9.18
CA GLY A 236 -11.49 -10.90 10.61
C GLY A 236 -11.36 -12.20 11.43
N ILE A 237 -10.68 -13.24 10.92
CA ILE A 237 -10.55 -14.54 11.58
C ILE A 237 -9.24 -14.64 12.34
N ALA A 238 -9.34 -15.06 13.60
CA ALA A 238 -8.22 -15.51 14.44
C ALA A 238 -8.46 -16.94 14.90
N SER A 239 -7.37 -17.72 15.08
CA SER A 239 -7.46 -19.14 15.36
C SER A 239 -6.51 -19.59 16.46
N THR A 240 -6.90 -20.62 17.19
CA THR A 240 -6.03 -21.34 18.14
C THR A 240 -6.26 -22.84 18.03
N THR A 241 -5.26 -23.64 18.44
CA THR A 241 -5.37 -25.09 18.45
C THR A 241 -5.38 -25.62 19.89
N VAL A 242 -6.40 -26.39 20.22
CA VAL A 242 -6.51 -27.13 21.47
C VAL A 242 -5.88 -28.50 21.31
N ALA A 243 -4.97 -28.86 22.20
CA ALA A 243 -4.39 -30.20 22.28
C ALA A 243 -4.93 -30.94 23.52
N ALA A 244 -5.29 -32.21 23.31
CA ALA A 244 -5.89 -33.06 24.32
C ALA A 244 -4.93 -33.38 25.49
N GLY A 245 -5.50 -33.50 26.67
CA GLY A 245 -4.84 -34.08 27.86
C GLY A 245 -5.05 -35.58 27.95
N THR A 246 -4.63 -36.15 29.09
CA THR A 246 -4.73 -37.59 29.39
C THR A 246 -6.06 -38.00 30.03
N ILE A 247 -6.94 -37.04 30.35
CA ILE A 247 -8.24 -37.25 31.00
C ILE A 247 -9.34 -36.73 30.12
N ALA A 248 -10.38 -37.54 29.86
CA ALA A 248 -11.56 -37.12 29.13
C ALA A 248 -12.35 -36.08 29.92
N THR A 249 -12.54 -34.88 29.36
CA THR A 249 -13.27 -33.79 29.98
C THR A 249 -13.83 -32.84 28.93
N THR A 250 -14.83 -32.06 29.29
CA THR A 250 -15.33 -30.96 28.47
C THR A 250 -14.44 -29.74 28.70
N VAL A 251 -14.04 -29.11 27.61
CA VAL A 251 -13.24 -27.87 27.62
C VAL A 251 -13.94 -26.81 26.81
N SER A 252 -13.90 -25.57 27.28
CA SER A 252 -14.26 -24.40 26.48
C SER A 252 -13.05 -23.49 26.32
N VAL A 253 -12.96 -22.88 25.15
CA VAL A 253 -11.98 -21.85 24.83
C VAL A 253 -12.69 -20.50 24.82
N LYS A 254 -12.22 -19.58 25.64
CA LYS A 254 -12.66 -18.20 25.63
C LYS A 254 -11.75 -17.39 24.71
N ALA A 255 -12.30 -16.76 23.71
CA ALA A 255 -11.63 -15.77 22.87
C ALA A 255 -12.02 -14.36 23.33
N LYS A 256 -11.05 -13.45 23.38
CA LYS A 256 -11.23 -12.08 23.85
C LYS A 256 -10.50 -11.13 22.89
N ALA A 257 -11.19 -10.09 22.44
CA ALA A 257 -10.62 -8.97 21.71
C ALA A 257 -10.81 -7.68 22.53
N VAL A 258 -9.81 -6.80 22.50
CA VAL A 258 -9.81 -5.51 23.19
C VAL A 258 -9.30 -4.44 22.23
N GLN A 259 -10.05 -3.33 22.13
CA GLN A 259 -9.65 -2.18 21.32
C GLN A 259 -10.14 -0.92 22.03
N ASN A 260 -9.24 0.05 22.26
CA ASN A 260 -9.56 1.34 22.88
C ASN A 260 -10.37 1.23 24.20
N GLY A 261 -10.07 0.20 25.01
CA GLY A 261 -10.78 -0.07 26.26
C GLY A 261 -12.12 -0.79 26.10
N ILE A 262 -12.59 -1.05 24.89
CA ILE A 262 -13.76 -1.88 24.59
C ILE A 262 -13.32 -3.33 24.54
N GLU A 263 -14.01 -4.20 25.26
CA GLU A 263 -13.77 -5.64 25.32
C GLU A 263 -14.97 -6.42 24.81
N THR A 264 -14.72 -7.43 23.97
CA THR A 264 -15.74 -8.42 23.56
C THR A 264 -15.17 -9.83 23.72
N THR A 265 -16.05 -10.80 24.07
CA THR A 265 -15.64 -12.18 24.32
C THR A 265 -16.62 -13.16 23.69
N ALA A 266 -16.10 -14.33 23.23
CA ALA A 266 -16.86 -15.49 22.80
C ALA A 266 -16.31 -16.76 23.50
N GLN A 267 -17.17 -17.80 23.59
CA GLN A 267 -16.81 -19.07 24.23
C GLN A 267 -17.42 -20.25 23.47
#